data_2899a7c5a7c4bad105492c10c76353a0
#
_entry.id   2899a7c5a7c4bad105492c10c76353a0
#
_cell.length_a   1.000
_cell.length_b   1.000
_cell.length_c   1.000
_cell.angle_alpha   90.00
_cell.angle_beta   90.00
_cell.angle_gamma   90.00
#
_symmetry.space_group_name_H-M   'P 1'
#
loop_
_entity.id
_entity.type
_entity.pdbx_description
1 polymer ?
#
loop_
_entity_poly.entity_id
_entity_poly.type
_entity_poly.pdbx_seq_one_letter_code
_entity_poly.pdbx_strand_id
1 'polypeptide(L)'
;MNANSIIFQMPFDESDGSAVAFDYSQNRADGAVIGAKFVAGKNGNAISFGGSDTCEVSKTVFPNMNIEFSMMMWVQGREIECGSPKKMIWVLNFSGLNNYVEVPIEATPGSWYSLAMTRRGTAYNFYVNSSLVKTLYLSGTLLGISLCQDYYGGEYGFGLLDDVKIYNFALSQSELINELSSSKQQAYLLDGVDFKQYGVFVSGSDGIMNRPKMKAPATLSWDNYHGESVDLSHKFYESREITLSCFIKADSKMDFIKKITTFEQQFDKTGTNRLVIDVHPVKPLIYEVYCKDAIEISKEWSDELMVGTFKLKLVEPEPVKRVLKHIRVGEATKTCSITLTSSKYVNIYWGDGKVDYDVSGENLTITHDYDVNGDYFPVITGCIDEISSFTTNAIVVWERI
;
A
#
# COMPACT_ATOMS: atom_id res chain seq x y z
N MET A 1 -3.28 12.68 -8.21
CA MET A 1 -1.80 12.88 -8.28
C MET A 1 -1.21 11.76 -9.10
N ASN A 2 -0.27 12.02 -10.00
CA ASN A 2 0.40 10.95 -10.74
C ASN A 2 1.31 10.16 -9.79
N ALA A 3 1.20 8.84 -9.75
CA ALA A 3 2.05 7.95 -8.95
C ALA A 3 3.57 8.19 -9.19
N ASN A 4 3.93 8.69 -10.36
CA ASN A 4 5.31 9.04 -10.76
C ASN A 4 5.92 10.25 -10.02
N SER A 5 5.19 10.90 -9.13
CA SER A 5 5.68 12.05 -8.36
C SER A 5 6.29 11.68 -7.00
N ILE A 6 6.04 10.47 -6.50
CA ILE A 6 6.64 9.94 -5.27
C ILE A 6 7.99 9.32 -5.63
N ILE A 7 9.06 9.89 -5.08
CA ILE A 7 10.43 9.43 -5.32
C ILE A 7 11.01 8.62 -4.15
N PHE A 8 10.31 8.58 -3.02
CA PHE A 8 10.63 7.75 -1.86
C PHE A 8 9.36 7.49 -1.05
N GLN A 9 9.14 6.24 -0.65
CA GLN A 9 7.99 5.84 0.17
C GLN A 9 8.35 4.66 1.06
N MET A 10 8.55 4.92 2.34
CA MET A 10 8.94 3.93 3.33
C MET A 10 7.90 3.90 4.47
N PRO A 11 6.96 2.94 4.46
CA PRO A 11 5.90 2.86 5.46
C PRO A 11 6.35 2.22 6.79
N PHE A 12 7.48 1.52 6.82
CA PHE A 12 8.02 0.80 7.98
C PHE A 12 7.13 -0.34 8.50
N ASP A 13 6.40 -1.01 7.60
CA ASP A 13 5.48 -2.11 7.92
C ASP A 13 6.14 -3.49 7.99
N GLU A 14 7.45 -3.55 8.05
CA GLU A 14 8.20 -4.78 8.17
C GLU A 14 7.97 -5.44 9.54
N SER A 15 8.22 -6.76 9.60
CA SER A 15 8.16 -7.50 10.85
C SER A 15 9.36 -7.15 11.74
N ASP A 16 9.18 -7.24 13.06
CA ASP A 16 10.28 -7.07 14.02
C ASP A 16 11.43 -8.04 13.70
N GLY A 17 12.66 -7.52 13.73
CA GLY A 17 13.88 -8.23 13.35
C GLY A 17 14.24 -8.17 11.86
N SER A 18 13.45 -7.49 11.00
CA SER A 18 13.89 -7.21 9.62
C SER A 18 15.15 -6.34 9.61
N ALA A 19 16.14 -6.75 8.82
CA ALA A 19 17.35 -5.96 8.60
C ALA A 19 17.20 -4.90 7.51
N VAL A 20 16.03 -4.83 6.86
CA VAL A 20 15.75 -3.92 5.74
C VAL A 20 14.41 -3.27 5.93
N ALA A 21 14.34 -1.97 5.71
CA ALA A 21 13.11 -1.20 5.51
C ALA A 21 12.96 -0.92 4.01
N PHE A 22 11.83 -1.33 3.43
CA PHE A 22 11.64 -1.26 1.97
C PHE A 22 11.12 0.08 1.50
N ASP A 23 11.76 0.61 0.45
CA ASP A 23 11.23 1.75 -0.32
C ASP A 23 10.27 1.25 -1.40
N TYR A 24 8.99 1.59 -1.25
CA TYR A 24 7.93 1.22 -2.19
C TYR A 24 7.78 2.21 -3.36
N SER A 25 8.72 3.15 -3.52
CA SER A 25 8.79 4.01 -4.70
C SER A 25 9.50 3.33 -5.87
N GLN A 26 9.53 4.03 -7.01
CA GLN A 26 10.28 3.59 -8.20
C GLN A 26 11.80 3.49 -7.97
N ASN A 27 12.36 4.26 -7.02
CA ASN A 27 13.80 4.33 -6.81
C ASN A 27 14.35 3.14 -6.02
N ARG A 28 13.47 2.44 -5.26
CA ARG A 28 13.84 1.27 -4.44
C ARG A 28 15.08 1.51 -3.59
N ALA A 29 15.12 2.66 -2.96
CA ALA A 29 16.17 3.06 -2.06
C ALA A 29 15.96 2.44 -0.68
N ASP A 30 16.00 1.12 -0.59
CA ASP A 30 15.79 0.40 0.65
C ASP A 30 16.77 0.83 1.72
N GLY A 31 16.33 0.89 2.98
CA GLY A 31 17.12 1.27 4.13
C GLY A 31 17.68 0.05 4.86
N ALA A 32 18.99 0.07 5.15
CA ALA A 32 19.59 -0.91 6.05
C ALA A 32 19.26 -0.55 7.51
N VAL A 33 18.61 -1.46 8.23
CA VAL A 33 18.21 -1.27 9.63
C VAL A 33 19.29 -1.81 10.54
N ILE A 34 19.81 -0.94 11.42
CA ILE A 34 20.88 -1.26 12.37
C ILE A 34 20.38 -0.90 13.77
N GLY A 35 20.14 -1.91 14.60
CA GLY A 35 19.70 -1.76 16.00
C GLY A 35 18.23 -1.42 16.19
N ALA A 36 17.59 -0.72 15.27
CA ALA A 36 16.19 -0.32 15.35
C ALA A 36 15.22 -1.51 15.25
N LYS A 37 14.00 -1.32 15.76
CA LYS A 37 12.96 -2.36 15.82
C LYS A 37 11.68 -1.88 15.14
N PHE A 38 10.93 -2.82 14.57
CA PHE A 38 9.59 -2.55 14.08
C PHE A 38 8.57 -2.82 15.19
N VAL A 39 7.71 -1.84 15.46
CA VAL A 39 6.71 -1.87 16.54
C VAL A 39 5.38 -1.33 15.99
N ALA A 40 4.28 -1.47 16.75
CA ALA A 40 3.00 -0.87 16.36
C ALA A 40 3.14 0.64 16.15
N GLY A 41 2.71 1.10 14.97
CA GLY A 41 2.87 2.47 14.48
C GLY A 41 1.59 3.31 14.49
N LYS A 42 1.64 4.39 13.73
CA LYS A 42 0.47 5.24 13.43
C LYS A 42 -0.45 4.54 12.43
N ASN A 43 0.14 3.96 11.39
CA ASN A 43 -0.53 3.21 10.35
C ASN A 43 0.21 1.88 10.13
N GLY A 44 -0.27 0.78 10.71
CA GLY A 44 0.45 -0.49 10.66
C GLY A 44 1.61 -0.53 11.67
N ASN A 45 2.83 -0.82 11.22
CA ASN A 45 4.04 -0.76 12.03
C ASN A 45 4.78 0.58 11.82
N ALA A 46 5.73 0.85 12.70
CA ALA A 46 6.66 1.97 12.65
C ALA A 46 8.05 1.49 13.04
N ILE A 47 9.09 2.20 12.62
CA ILE A 47 10.45 1.95 13.08
C ILE A 47 10.72 2.74 14.37
N SER A 48 11.30 2.05 15.36
CA SER A 48 11.62 2.55 16.69
C SER A 48 13.12 2.67 16.87
N PHE A 49 13.59 3.87 17.14
CA PHE A 49 15.00 4.19 17.37
C PHE A 49 15.30 4.38 18.86
N GLY A 50 16.39 3.80 19.33
CA GLY A 50 16.82 3.77 20.73
C GLY A 50 18.15 4.50 20.99
N GLY A 51 18.51 5.51 20.19
CA GLY A 51 19.64 6.41 20.46
C GLY A 51 20.95 6.13 19.72
N SER A 52 21.27 4.87 19.40
CA SER A 52 22.39 4.52 18.50
C SER A 52 21.92 3.78 17.25
N ASP A 53 20.62 3.64 17.11
CA ASP A 53 20.00 2.88 16.05
C ASP A 53 19.84 3.73 14.80
N THR A 54 19.99 3.12 13.63
CA THR A 54 19.87 3.82 12.34
C THR A 54 19.03 3.04 11.34
N CYS A 55 18.50 3.78 10.36
CA CYS A 55 18.00 3.24 9.11
C CYS A 55 18.74 3.98 7.98
N GLU A 56 19.74 3.32 7.40
CA GLU A 56 20.63 3.93 6.42
C GLU A 56 20.08 3.76 5.00
N VAL A 57 19.67 4.86 4.38
CA VAL A 57 19.27 4.93 2.98
C VAL A 57 20.43 5.48 2.14
N SER A 58 20.67 4.91 0.96
CA SER A 58 21.73 5.37 0.08
C SER A 58 21.58 6.86 -0.27
N LYS A 59 22.61 7.66 0.03
CA LYS A 59 22.63 9.12 -0.16
C LYS A 59 22.57 9.55 -1.64
N THR A 60 22.81 8.63 -2.57
CA THR A 60 22.86 8.93 -4.02
C THR A 60 21.49 8.90 -4.71
N VAL A 61 20.43 8.54 -4.00
CA VAL A 61 19.11 8.24 -4.57
C VAL A 61 18.28 9.51 -4.87
N PHE A 62 18.67 10.67 -4.38
CA PHE A 62 17.88 11.92 -4.48
C PHE A 62 18.55 12.99 -5.34
N PRO A 63 18.83 12.75 -6.64
CA PRO A 63 19.69 13.66 -7.44
C PRO A 63 19.08 15.03 -7.76
N ASN A 64 17.77 15.23 -7.59
CA ASN A 64 17.07 16.44 -8.07
C ASN A 64 16.31 17.24 -7.00
N MET A 65 16.68 17.10 -5.71
CA MET A 65 16.02 17.85 -4.62
C MET A 65 16.40 19.33 -4.55
N ASN A 66 17.10 19.84 -5.57
CA ASN A 66 17.67 21.18 -5.51
C ASN A 66 16.72 22.32 -5.85
N ILE A 67 15.54 22.06 -6.40
CA ILE A 67 14.61 23.09 -6.85
C ILE A 67 13.26 22.99 -6.13
N GLU A 68 12.59 21.88 -6.23
CA GLU A 68 11.30 21.63 -5.61
C GLU A 68 11.24 20.21 -5.05
N PHE A 69 10.73 20.05 -3.85
CA PHE A 69 10.38 18.75 -3.28
C PHE A 69 9.43 18.94 -2.09
N SER A 70 8.82 17.84 -1.66
CA SER A 70 8.12 17.75 -0.39
C SER A 70 8.54 16.48 0.34
N MET A 71 8.70 16.58 1.65
CA MET A 71 8.94 15.44 2.53
C MET A 71 7.89 15.45 3.62
N MET A 72 7.36 14.28 3.96
CA MET A 72 6.38 14.14 5.03
C MET A 72 6.55 12.81 5.76
N MET A 73 6.19 12.79 7.05
CA MET A 73 6.32 11.64 7.92
C MET A 73 5.44 11.78 9.15
N TRP A 74 5.21 10.67 9.83
CA TRP A 74 4.69 10.66 11.19
C TRP A 74 5.81 10.39 12.18
N VAL A 75 5.80 11.11 13.30
CA VAL A 75 6.78 10.94 14.38
C VAL A 75 6.10 10.87 15.74
N GLN A 76 6.65 10.05 16.64
CA GLN A 76 6.23 10.00 18.04
C GLN A 76 7.48 10.01 18.92
N GLY A 77 7.58 11.02 19.79
CA GLY A 77 8.68 11.12 20.76
C GLY A 77 8.47 10.16 21.94
N ARG A 78 9.55 9.54 22.43
CA ARG A 78 9.56 8.79 23.69
C ARG A 78 9.70 9.72 24.90
N GLU A 79 9.26 9.26 26.07
CA GLU A 79 9.66 9.87 27.33
C GLU A 79 11.16 9.68 27.52
N ILE A 80 11.90 10.79 27.58
CA ILE A 80 13.27 10.79 28.04
C ILE A 80 13.25 11.44 29.41
N GLU A 81 13.76 10.74 30.40
CA GLU A 81 13.92 11.22 31.78
C GLU A 81 15.01 12.31 31.84
N CYS A 82 14.76 13.49 31.32
CA CYS A 82 15.60 14.67 31.57
C CYS A 82 14.88 15.96 31.22
N GLY A 83 14.68 16.78 32.20
CA GLY A 83 14.00 18.05 32.36
C GLY A 83 14.20 19.19 31.35
N SER A 84 14.37 18.93 30.07
CA SER A 84 14.37 19.95 29.01
C SER A 84 13.13 19.86 28.16
N PRO A 85 12.55 20.96 27.69
CA PRO A 85 11.40 20.94 26.80
C PRO A 85 11.75 20.14 25.55
N LYS A 86 10.93 19.13 25.26
CA LYS A 86 11.08 18.20 24.14
C LYS A 86 10.76 18.96 22.86
N LYS A 87 11.78 19.40 22.15
CA LYS A 87 11.64 20.09 20.87
C LYS A 87 11.86 19.11 19.72
N MET A 88 11.06 19.23 18.65
CA MET A 88 11.38 18.58 17.39
C MET A 88 12.34 19.47 16.60
N ILE A 89 13.41 18.89 16.07
CA ILE A 89 14.44 19.61 15.33
C ILE A 89 14.59 18.97 13.95
N TRP A 90 14.49 19.80 12.91
CA TRP A 90 14.94 19.45 11.56
C TRP A 90 16.41 19.84 11.40
N VAL A 91 17.23 18.92 10.92
CA VAL A 91 18.62 19.22 10.58
C VAL A 91 18.75 19.26 9.06
N LEU A 92 19.02 20.43 8.51
CA LEU A 92 19.21 20.65 7.07
C LEU A 92 20.67 20.89 6.77
N ASN A 93 21.30 19.98 6.04
CA ASN A 93 22.71 20.09 5.65
C ASN A 93 22.86 20.65 4.23
N PHE A 94 23.44 21.83 4.13
CA PHE A 94 23.78 22.49 2.87
C PHE A 94 25.29 22.65 2.76
N SER A 95 25.91 22.07 1.73
CA SER A 95 27.30 22.36 1.29
C SER A 95 28.31 22.65 2.42
N GLY A 96 28.26 21.87 3.52
CA GLY A 96 29.19 22.01 4.65
C GLY A 96 28.71 22.88 5.81
N LEU A 97 27.47 23.37 5.80
CA LEU A 97 26.83 24.06 6.91
C LEU A 97 25.62 23.32 7.41
N ASN A 98 25.59 22.97 8.69
CA ASN A 98 24.42 22.41 9.35
C ASN A 98 23.47 23.54 9.74
N ASN A 99 22.26 23.54 9.21
CA ASN A 99 21.20 24.42 9.63
C ASN A 99 20.21 23.64 10.49
N TYR A 100 20.20 23.97 11.79
CA TYR A 100 19.24 23.42 12.73
C TYR A 100 17.95 24.23 12.68
N VAL A 101 16.85 23.59 12.33
CA VAL A 101 15.54 24.22 12.33
C VAL A 101 14.74 23.69 13.51
N GLU A 102 14.69 24.45 14.58
CA GLU A 102 13.80 24.14 15.69
C GLU A 102 12.34 24.34 15.25
N VAL A 103 11.53 23.31 15.42
CA VAL A 103 10.09 23.39 15.26
C VAL A 103 9.49 23.80 16.60
N PRO A 104 8.72 24.90 16.66
CA PRO A 104 8.22 25.45 17.93
C PRO A 104 6.98 24.67 18.41
N ILE A 105 7.16 23.39 18.71
CA ILE A 105 6.14 22.56 19.37
C ILE A 105 6.73 21.88 20.58
N GLU A 106 5.98 21.88 21.67
CA GLU A 106 6.22 21.00 22.80
C GLU A 106 5.59 19.64 22.49
N ALA A 107 6.43 18.66 22.18
CA ALA A 107 5.95 17.33 21.87
C ALA A 107 5.49 16.62 23.15
N THR A 108 4.24 16.21 23.21
CA THR A 108 3.72 15.35 24.28
C THR A 108 4.21 13.91 24.00
N PRO A 109 4.89 13.27 24.98
CA PRO A 109 5.32 11.88 24.84
C PRO A 109 4.16 10.95 24.50
N GLY A 110 4.41 9.98 23.61
CA GLY A 110 3.39 9.03 23.17
C GLY A 110 2.37 9.59 22.17
N SER A 111 2.41 10.88 21.86
CA SER A 111 1.53 11.48 20.82
C SER A 111 2.19 11.47 19.46
N TRP A 112 1.41 11.15 18.42
CA TRP A 112 1.83 11.21 17.04
C TRP A 112 1.68 12.62 16.45
N TYR A 113 2.69 13.08 15.76
CA TYR A 113 2.71 14.35 15.03
C TYR A 113 3.03 14.10 13.59
N SER A 114 2.28 14.70 12.67
CA SER A 114 2.69 14.74 11.27
C SER A 114 3.65 15.90 11.06
N LEU A 115 4.81 15.60 10.50
CA LEU A 115 5.80 16.59 10.08
C LEU A 115 5.86 16.63 8.57
N ALA A 116 5.88 17.83 7.99
CA ALA A 116 6.13 18.01 6.58
C ALA A 116 7.04 19.18 6.32
N MET A 117 7.81 19.08 5.24
CA MET A 117 8.64 20.16 4.72
C MET A 117 8.42 20.24 3.21
N THR A 118 8.19 21.46 2.70
CA THR A 118 8.14 21.71 1.26
C THR A 118 9.20 22.71 0.86
N ARG A 119 9.83 22.49 -0.29
CA ARG A 119 10.78 23.43 -0.88
C ARG A 119 10.27 23.91 -2.23
N ARG A 120 10.30 25.23 -2.42
CA ARG A 120 10.11 25.84 -3.74
C ARG A 120 11.18 26.94 -3.95
N GLY A 121 12.15 26.64 -4.81
CA GLY A 121 13.33 27.49 -4.99
C GLY A 121 14.14 27.60 -3.70
N THR A 122 14.26 28.81 -3.13
CA THR A 122 14.95 29.06 -1.85
C THR A 122 14.04 29.01 -0.63
N ALA A 123 12.71 28.94 -0.81
CA ALA A 123 11.75 28.92 0.29
C ALA A 123 11.54 27.49 0.80
N TYR A 124 11.75 27.29 2.09
CA TYR A 124 11.47 26.07 2.84
C TYR A 124 10.35 26.32 3.83
N ASN A 125 9.23 25.64 3.68
CA ASN A 125 8.09 25.73 4.57
C ASN A 125 8.02 24.47 5.44
N PHE A 126 7.89 24.66 6.75
CA PHE A 126 7.80 23.59 7.74
C PHE A 126 6.40 23.53 8.33
N TYR A 127 5.83 22.34 8.36
CA TYR A 127 4.47 22.10 8.82
C TYR A 127 4.47 21.08 9.96
N VAL A 128 3.60 21.31 10.93
CA VAL A 128 3.27 20.37 12.01
C VAL A 128 1.77 20.19 12.02
N ASN A 129 1.31 18.95 11.98
CA ASN A 129 -0.11 18.60 11.89
C ASN A 129 -0.83 19.43 10.80
N SER A 130 -0.22 19.51 9.62
CA SER A 130 -0.65 20.29 8.45
C SER A 130 -0.71 21.81 8.61
N SER A 131 -0.31 22.37 9.76
CA SER A 131 -0.24 23.80 10.00
C SER A 131 1.18 24.33 9.70
N LEU A 132 1.29 25.40 8.91
CA LEU A 132 2.57 26.06 8.64
C LEU A 132 3.09 26.69 9.93
N VAL A 133 4.27 26.26 10.38
CA VAL A 133 4.89 26.74 11.62
C VAL A 133 6.09 27.63 11.38
N LYS A 134 6.79 27.48 10.24
CA LYS A 134 7.98 28.26 9.92
C LYS A 134 8.24 28.29 8.42
N THR A 135 8.76 29.42 7.93
CA THR A 135 9.35 29.54 6.60
C THR A 135 10.77 30.04 6.72
N LEU A 136 11.69 29.39 6.02
CA LEU A 136 13.08 29.83 5.90
C LEU A 136 13.44 30.03 4.43
N TYR A 137 14.33 30.94 4.16
CA TYR A 137 14.90 31.19 2.84
C TYR A 137 16.36 30.78 2.87
N LEU A 138 16.67 29.63 2.27
CA LEU A 138 18.03 29.07 2.27
C LEU A 138 18.48 28.84 0.81
N SER A 139 19.72 29.26 0.54
CA SER A 139 20.39 29.03 -0.74
C SER A 139 21.43 27.93 -0.57
N GLY A 140 21.59 27.08 -1.55
CA GLY A 140 22.53 25.97 -1.56
C GLY A 140 21.94 24.66 -2.03
N THR A 141 22.82 23.66 -2.16
CA THR A 141 22.46 22.30 -2.55
C THR A 141 22.22 21.46 -1.30
N LEU A 142 21.03 20.87 -1.17
CA LEU A 142 20.77 19.89 -0.12
C LEU A 142 21.58 18.61 -0.41
N LEU A 143 22.37 18.16 0.58
CA LEU A 143 23.33 17.07 0.37
C LEU A 143 22.67 15.68 0.38
N GLY A 144 21.52 15.53 1.04
CA GLY A 144 20.79 14.26 1.12
C GLY A 144 19.84 14.19 2.31
N ILE A 145 19.34 13.01 2.56
CA ILE A 145 18.41 12.71 3.66
C ILE A 145 19.02 11.62 4.51
N SER A 146 18.96 11.79 5.82
CA SER A 146 19.25 10.76 6.80
C SER A 146 18.09 10.68 7.78
N LEU A 147 17.64 9.47 8.11
CA LEU A 147 16.53 9.23 9.03
C LEU A 147 17.07 8.96 10.43
N CYS A 148 16.65 9.77 11.40
CA CYS A 148 17.03 9.68 12.82
C CYS A 148 18.55 9.74 13.10
N GLN A 149 19.31 10.32 12.20
CA GLN A 149 20.74 10.59 12.34
C GLN A 149 21.08 11.87 11.59
N ASP A 150 22.07 12.64 12.06
CA ASP A 150 22.56 13.74 11.25
C ASP A 150 23.31 13.20 10.00
N TYR A 151 23.48 14.06 8.99
CA TYR A 151 24.12 13.66 7.73
C TYR A 151 25.57 13.17 7.90
N TYR A 152 26.26 13.60 8.95
CA TYR A 152 27.64 13.22 9.28
C TYR A 152 27.75 12.08 10.30
N GLY A 153 26.62 11.58 10.82
CA GLY A 153 26.59 10.43 11.73
C GLY A 153 26.93 10.78 13.19
N GLY A 154 26.77 12.03 13.59
CA GLY A 154 27.16 12.50 14.94
C GLY A 154 26.03 12.55 15.96
N GLU A 155 24.80 12.75 15.53
CA GLU A 155 23.63 12.87 16.40
C GLU A 155 22.55 11.86 16.02
N TYR A 156 22.00 11.18 17.03
CA TYR A 156 20.98 10.13 16.85
C TYR A 156 19.64 10.58 17.43
N GLY A 157 18.55 10.27 16.73
CA GLY A 157 17.20 10.51 17.16
C GLY A 157 16.63 9.41 18.06
N PHE A 158 15.64 9.77 18.86
CA PHE A 158 14.89 8.85 19.70
C PHE A 158 13.40 8.94 19.36
N GLY A 159 12.73 7.79 19.26
CA GLY A 159 11.29 7.75 19.05
C GLY A 159 10.88 6.81 17.95
N LEU A 160 9.66 7.01 17.48
CA LEU A 160 9.08 6.23 16.38
C LEU A 160 8.95 7.12 15.14
N LEU A 161 9.21 6.50 14.00
CA LEU A 161 9.04 7.11 12.68
C LEU A 161 8.16 6.20 11.83
N ASP A 162 7.22 6.80 11.08
CA ASP A 162 6.24 6.08 10.30
C ASP A 162 5.89 6.84 9.02
N ASP A 163 5.51 6.14 7.95
CA ASP A 163 4.99 6.67 6.68
C ASP A 163 5.84 7.80 6.07
N VAL A 164 7.15 7.60 5.91
CA VAL A 164 8.01 8.59 5.24
C VAL A 164 7.74 8.61 3.74
N LYS A 165 7.41 9.79 3.22
CA LYS A 165 7.22 10.03 1.78
C LYS A 165 7.99 11.24 1.31
N ILE A 166 8.55 11.15 0.10
CA ILE A 166 9.19 12.26 -0.58
C ILE A 166 8.64 12.39 -1.98
N TYR A 167 8.31 13.61 -2.36
CA TYR A 167 7.79 14.00 -3.66
C TYR A 167 8.81 14.87 -4.40
N ASN A 168 8.89 14.75 -5.71
CA ASN A 168 9.77 15.57 -6.55
C ASN A 168 9.20 16.95 -6.90
N PHE A 169 8.16 17.41 -6.19
CA PHE A 169 7.56 18.73 -6.33
C PHE A 169 7.08 19.26 -4.97
N ALA A 170 6.84 20.57 -4.90
CA ALA A 170 6.35 21.20 -3.69
C ALA A 170 4.83 21.09 -3.58
N LEU A 171 4.34 20.29 -2.62
CA LEU A 171 2.93 20.19 -2.26
C LEU A 171 2.43 21.51 -1.70
N SER A 172 1.21 21.87 -2.04
CA SER A 172 0.45 22.92 -1.36
C SER A 172 0.00 22.45 0.02
N GLN A 173 -0.37 23.38 0.89
CA GLN A 173 -0.91 23.03 2.21
C GLN A 173 -2.17 22.17 2.12
N SER A 174 -3.06 22.42 1.15
CA SER A 174 -4.25 21.60 0.93
C SER A 174 -3.92 20.18 0.49
N GLU A 175 -2.90 19.99 -0.33
CA GLU A 175 -2.42 18.65 -0.71
C GLU A 175 -1.77 17.93 0.46
N LEU A 176 -0.98 18.65 1.30
CA LEU A 176 -0.46 18.09 2.56
C LEU A 176 -1.57 17.65 3.51
N ILE A 177 -2.62 18.47 3.68
CA ILE A 177 -3.79 18.11 4.47
C ILE A 177 -4.43 16.83 3.93
N ASN A 178 -4.63 16.73 2.63
CA ASN A 178 -5.23 15.55 2.00
C ASN A 178 -4.36 14.31 2.18
N GLU A 179 -3.02 14.43 2.09
CA GLU A 179 -2.10 13.31 2.29
C GLU A 179 -2.05 12.85 3.76
N LEU A 180 -2.09 13.79 4.71
CA LEU A 180 -1.95 13.52 6.14
C LEU A 180 -3.30 13.24 6.83
N SER A 181 -4.40 13.85 6.33
CA SER A 181 -5.74 13.58 6.86
C SER A 181 -6.34 12.29 6.30
N SER A 182 -5.57 11.52 5.56
CA SER A 182 -6.04 10.27 5.01
C SER A 182 -6.26 9.19 6.09
N SER A 183 -7.28 9.38 6.97
CA SER A 183 -8.29 8.33 7.01
C SER A 183 -8.88 8.30 5.60
N LYS A 184 -8.14 7.79 4.61
CA LYS A 184 -8.67 7.52 3.28
C LYS A 184 -9.87 6.65 3.54
N GLN A 185 -11.05 7.21 3.33
CA GLN A 185 -12.24 6.38 3.27
C GLN A 185 -11.88 5.26 2.31
N GLN A 186 -11.85 4.04 2.82
CA GLN A 186 -11.40 2.85 2.12
C GLN A 186 -11.95 2.87 0.70
N ALA A 187 -11.07 2.95 -0.31
CA ALA A 187 -11.50 2.98 -1.69
C ALA A 187 -11.73 1.54 -2.16
N TYR A 188 -12.80 1.35 -2.91
CA TYR A 188 -13.12 0.09 -3.61
C TYR A 188 -13.03 0.39 -5.10
N LEU A 189 -12.07 -0.24 -5.79
CA LEU A 189 -11.88 -0.08 -7.22
C LEU A 189 -12.27 -1.37 -7.94
N LEU A 190 -13.00 -1.24 -9.02
CA LEU A 190 -13.29 -2.32 -9.96
C LEU A 190 -12.52 -2.04 -11.25
N ASP A 191 -11.60 -2.93 -11.63
CA ASP A 191 -10.73 -2.76 -12.80
C ASP A 191 -10.03 -1.38 -12.86
N GLY A 192 -9.61 -0.87 -11.69
CA GLY A 192 -8.93 0.41 -11.54
C GLY A 192 -9.84 1.63 -11.43
N VAL A 193 -11.17 1.48 -11.55
CA VAL A 193 -12.15 2.56 -11.43
C VAL A 193 -12.81 2.53 -10.06
N ASP A 194 -12.77 3.64 -9.31
CA ASP A 194 -13.43 3.75 -8.00
C ASP A 194 -14.96 3.60 -8.16
N PHE A 195 -15.59 2.79 -7.31
CA PHE A 195 -17.03 2.59 -7.26
C PHE A 195 -17.79 3.92 -7.19
N LYS A 196 -17.23 4.93 -6.54
CA LYS A 196 -17.81 6.28 -6.45
C LYS A 196 -17.98 6.97 -7.81
N GLN A 197 -17.18 6.61 -8.81
CA GLN A 197 -17.33 7.15 -10.17
C GLN A 197 -18.61 6.64 -10.85
N TYR A 198 -19.08 5.48 -10.43
CA TYR A 198 -20.42 4.97 -10.83
C TYR A 198 -21.55 5.48 -9.92
N GLY A 199 -21.25 6.32 -8.92
CA GLY A 199 -22.21 6.74 -7.90
C GLY A 199 -22.56 5.67 -6.89
N VAL A 200 -21.75 4.61 -6.79
CA VAL A 200 -21.90 3.50 -5.85
C VAL A 200 -20.94 3.69 -4.68
N PHE A 201 -21.47 3.48 -3.47
CA PHE A 201 -20.70 3.60 -2.23
C PHE A 201 -20.81 2.30 -1.43
N VAL A 202 -19.71 1.84 -0.87
CA VAL A 202 -19.67 0.66 -0.02
C VAL A 202 -19.79 1.08 1.43
N SER A 203 -20.80 0.56 2.14
CA SER A 203 -21.06 0.80 3.57
C SER A 203 -20.58 -0.32 4.48
N GLY A 204 -20.33 -1.51 3.92
CA GLY A 204 -19.84 -2.65 4.66
C GLY A 204 -19.34 -3.74 3.73
N SER A 205 -18.50 -4.63 4.26
CA SER A 205 -17.91 -5.73 3.50
C SER A 205 -17.75 -6.97 4.38
N ASP A 206 -18.15 -8.12 3.87
CA ASP A 206 -17.99 -9.43 4.47
C ASP A 206 -17.19 -10.33 3.55
N GLY A 207 -16.46 -11.31 4.12
CA GLY A 207 -15.71 -12.32 3.35
C GLY A 207 -14.31 -11.91 2.91
N ILE A 208 -13.95 -10.62 2.99
CA ILE A 208 -12.66 -10.08 2.53
C ILE A 208 -11.49 -10.77 3.24
N MET A 209 -11.53 -10.87 4.58
CA MET A 209 -10.47 -11.44 5.41
C MET A 209 -10.77 -12.86 5.86
N ASN A 210 -11.89 -13.43 5.45
CA ASN A 210 -12.27 -14.76 5.89
C ASN A 210 -11.35 -15.82 5.26
N ARG A 211 -10.91 -16.78 6.09
CA ARG A 211 -10.21 -17.94 5.57
C ARG A 211 -11.15 -18.72 4.63
N PRO A 212 -10.73 -19.06 3.41
CA PRO A 212 -11.52 -19.88 2.51
C PRO A 212 -11.83 -21.25 3.12
N LYS A 213 -12.99 -21.81 2.81
CA LYS A 213 -13.37 -23.13 3.27
C LYS A 213 -12.44 -24.17 2.66
N MET A 214 -11.94 -25.09 3.49
CA MET A 214 -11.13 -26.20 3.02
C MET A 214 -12.00 -27.20 2.25
N LYS A 215 -11.52 -27.67 1.11
CA LYS A 215 -12.14 -28.80 0.40
C LYS A 215 -12.07 -30.04 1.28
N ALA A 216 -13.04 -30.92 1.15
CA ALA A 216 -13.07 -32.17 1.92
C ALA A 216 -11.79 -32.98 1.67
N PRO A 217 -10.99 -33.28 2.71
CA PRO A 217 -9.81 -34.10 2.57
C PRO A 217 -10.20 -35.56 2.36
N ALA A 218 -9.24 -36.36 1.91
CA ALA A 218 -9.43 -37.82 1.88
C ALA A 218 -9.53 -38.36 3.31
N THR A 219 -10.59 -39.13 3.59
CA THR A 219 -10.82 -39.74 4.90
C THR A 219 -10.98 -41.25 4.77
N LEU A 220 -10.51 -41.98 5.78
CA LEU A 220 -10.69 -43.42 5.94
C LEU A 220 -11.30 -43.70 7.31
N SER A 221 -12.39 -44.47 7.32
CA SER A 221 -13.05 -44.92 8.53
C SER A 221 -13.10 -46.45 8.56
N TRP A 222 -12.91 -47.04 9.72
CA TRP A 222 -12.97 -48.48 9.95
C TRP A 222 -13.98 -48.76 11.09
N ASP A 223 -14.75 -49.84 10.95
CA ASP A 223 -15.81 -50.22 11.92
C ASP A 223 -15.28 -50.52 13.34
N ASN A 224 -14.01 -50.87 13.45
CA ASN A 224 -13.34 -51.19 14.73
C ASN A 224 -12.38 -50.08 15.22
N TYR A 225 -12.49 -48.87 14.71
CA TYR A 225 -11.66 -47.74 15.05
C TYR A 225 -12.52 -46.51 15.44
N HIS A 226 -12.16 -45.83 16.51
CA HIS A 226 -12.91 -44.64 16.91
C HIS A 226 -12.46 -43.44 16.06
N GLY A 227 -13.42 -42.81 15.35
CA GLY A 227 -13.19 -41.65 14.48
C GLY A 227 -12.73 -42.08 13.07
N GLU A 228 -12.03 -41.20 12.42
CA GLU A 228 -11.52 -41.36 11.06
C GLU A 228 -10.09 -40.87 10.90
N SER A 229 -9.35 -41.47 9.99
CA SER A 229 -8.04 -41.00 9.56
C SER A 229 -8.22 -40.00 8.45
N VAL A 230 -7.59 -38.81 8.54
CA VAL A 230 -7.76 -37.72 7.61
C VAL A 230 -6.39 -37.37 7.01
N ASP A 231 -6.30 -37.32 5.68
CA ASP A 231 -5.11 -36.85 5.00
C ASP A 231 -5.09 -35.32 4.97
N LEU A 232 -4.17 -34.70 5.71
CA LEU A 232 -3.97 -33.27 5.78
C LEU A 232 -2.59 -32.82 5.24
N SER A 233 -1.92 -33.70 4.48
CA SER A 233 -0.61 -33.41 3.89
C SER A 233 -0.67 -32.21 2.93
N HIS A 234 -1.76 -32.11 2.14
CA HIS A 234 -2.02 -30.99 1.24
C HIS A 234 -3.42 -30.44 1.49
N LYS A 235 -3.51 -29.12 1.72
CA LYS A 235 -4.78 -28.44 2.00
C LYS A 235 -5.20 -27.60 0.81
N PHE A 236 -6.31 -27.95 0.19
CA PHE A 236 -6.93 -27.18 -0.90
C PHE A 236 -8.18 -26.47 -0.38
N TYR A 237 -8.51 -25.36 -1.02
CA TYR A 237 -9.61 -24.49 -0.59
C TYR A 237 -10.67 -24.34 -1.67
N GLU A 238 -11.91 -24.13 -1.24
CA GLU A 238 -13.03 -23.74 -2.11
C GLU A 238 -12.90 -22.25 -2.47
N SER A 239 -13.65 -21.80 -3.47
CA SER A 239 -13.74 -20.36 -3.81
C SER A 239 -14.18 -19.53 -2.60
N ARG A 240 -13.79 -18.28 -2.56
CA ARG A 240 -14.17 -17.32 -1.52
C ARG A 240 -15.37 -16.50 -2.00
N GLU A 241 -16.35 -16.32 -1.15
CA GLU A 241 -17.44 -15.38 -1.37
C GLU A 241 -17.16 -14.08 -0.66
N ILE A 242 -17.35 -12.96 -1.37
CA ILE A 242 -17.19 -11.59 -0.85
C ILE A 242 -18.54 -10.90 -1.05
N THR A 243 -19.08 -10.31 0.02
CA THR A 243 -20.32 -9.55 -0.04
C THR A 243 -20.04 -8.10 0.33
N LEU A 244 -20.34 -7.17 -0.57
CA LEU A 244 -20.26 -5.75 -0.32
C LEU A 244 -21.68 -5.18 -0.14
N SER A 245 -21.94 -4.53 1.00
CA SER A 245 -23.16 -3.77 1.22
C SER A 245 -23.01 -2.41 0.57
N CYS A 246 -23.77 -2.17 -0.48
CA CYS A 246 -23.64 -0.98 -1.32
C CYS A 246 -24.89 -0.11 -1.26
N PHE A 247 -24.67 1.19 -1.48
CA PHE A 247 -25.76 2.11 -1.78
C PHE A 247 -25.38 3.00 -2.97
N ILE A 248 -26.40 3.43 -3.70
CA ILE A 248 -26.26 4.37 -4.81
C ILE A 248 -27.09 5.61 -4.50
N LYS A 249 -26.53 6.78 -4.82
CA LYS A 249 -27.19 8.09 -4.72
C LYS A 249 -27.18 8.79 -6.07
N ALA A 250 -28.32 9.35 -6.45
CA ALA A 250 -28.49 10.05 -7.71
C ALA A 250 -29.34 11.30 -7.56
N ASP A 251 -29.18 12.25 -8.48
CA ASP A 251 -29.89 13.55 -8.48
C ASP A 251 -31.25 13.46 -9.16
N SER A 252 -31.50 12.41 -9.94
CA SER A 252 -32.77 12.17 -10.63
C SER A 252 -32.99 10.69 -10.90
N LYS A 253 -34.24 10.30 -11.21
CA LYS A 253 -34.60 8.92 -11.61
C LYS A 253 -33.80 8.43 -12.81
N MET A 254 -33.57 9.29 -13.81
CA MET A 254 -32.80 8.97 -15.01
C MET A 254 -31.31 8.82 -14.69
N ASP A 255 -30.75 9.67 -13.83
CA ASP A 255 -29.39 9.56 -13.35
C ASP A 255 -29.18 8.28 -12.55
N PHE A 256 -30.15 7.91 -11.71
CA PHE A 256 -30.14 6.63 -10.97
C PHE A 256 -30.06 5.43 -11.91
N ILE A 257 -30.96 5.39 -12.91
CA ILE A 257 -31.01 4.29 -13.88
C ILE A 257 -29.67 4.22 -14.65
N LYS A 258 -29.14 5.36 -15.10
CA LYS A 258 -27.86 5.41 -15.82
C LYS A 258 -26.71 4.89 -14.96
N LYS A 259 -26.58 5.35 -13.73
CA LYS A 259 -25.50 4.94 -12.80
C LYS A 259 -25.54 3.44 -12.55
N ILE A 260 -26.72 2.88 -12.23
CA ILE A 260 -26.80 1.45 -11.93
C ILE A 260 -26.53 0.58 -13.18
N THR A 261 -27.14 0.94 -14.32
CA THR A 261 -26.89 0.20 -15.57
C THR A 261 -25.41 0.23 -15.96
N THR A 262 -24.76 1.41 -15.83
CA THR A 262 -23.32 1.53 -16.11
C THR A 262 -22.47 0.68 -15.16
N PHE A 263 -22.86 0.61 -13.89
CA PHE A 263 -22.17 -0.21 -12.90
C PHE A 263 -22.36 -1.72 -13.17
N GLU A 264 -23.58 -2.16 -13.42
CA GLU A 264 -23.90 -3.57 -13.73
C GLU A 264 -23.15 -4.06 -14.97
N GLN A 265 -23.05 -3.23 -16.02
CA GLN A 265 -22.33 -3.54 -17.25
C GLN A 265 -20.83 -3.85 -17.03
N GLN A 266 -20.24 -3.42 -15.90
CA GLN A 266 -18.84 -3.73 -15.61
C GLN A 266 -18.63 -5.24 -15.39
N PHE A 267 -19.68 -5.97 -15.01
CA PHE A 267 -19.63 -7.42 -14.77
C PHE A 267 -19.95 -8.27 -16.01
N ASP A 268 -20.27 -7.64 -17.14
CA ASP A 268 -20.61 -8.35 -18.39
C ASP A 268 -19.36 -8.67 -19.25
N LYS A 269 -18.19 -8.20 -18.85
CA LYS A 269 -16.95 -8.48 -19.59
C LYS A 269 -16.52 -9.95 -19.46
N THR A 270 -15.74 -10.42 -20.43
CA THR A 270 -15.12 -11.76 -20.38
C THR A 270 -14.02 -11.81 -19.33
N GLY A 271 -13.92 -12.94 -18.60
CA GLY A 271 -12.93 -13.15 -17.54
C GLY A 271 -13.38 -12.61 -16.18
N THR A 272 -12.43 -12.45 -15.28
CA THR A 272 -12.66 -11.88 -13.94
C THR A 272 -12.61 -10.36 -13.95
N ASN A 273 -13.26 -9.76 -12.95
CA ASN A 273 -13.04 -8.35 -12.60
C ASN A 273 -11.98 -8.30 -11.49
N ARG A 274 -11.15 -7.27 -11.53
CA ARG A 274 -10.21 -7.01 -10.45
C ARG A 274 -10.83 -6.06 -9.43
N LEU A 275 -11.14 -6.60 -8.25
CA LEU A 275 -11.53 -5.80 -7.09
C LEU A 275 -10.27 -5.43 -6.31
N VAL A 276 -10.00 -4.15 -6.18
CA VAL A 276 -8.92 -3.62 -5.33
C VAL A 276 -9.55 -2.87 -4.17
N ILE A 277 -9.12 -3.22 -2.95
CA ILE A 277 -9.55 -2.53 -1.73
C ILE A 277 -8.33 -1.84 -1.15
N ASP A 278 -8.36 -0.51 -1.16
CA ASP A 278 -7.26 0.32 -0.67
C ASP A 278 -7.32 0.41 0.86
N VAL A 279 -6.77 -0.59 1.52
CA VAL A 279 -6.69 -0.67 2.99
C VAL A 279 -5.40 -0.05 3.52
N HIS A 280 -4.37 0.02 2.67
CA HIS A 280 -3.06 0.54 3.01
C HIS A 280 -2.39 1.15 1.77
N PRO A 281 -1.63 2.25 1.88
CA PRO A 281 -1.06 2.98 0.73
C PRO A 281 -0.21 2.13 -0.22
N VAL A 282 0.47 1.10 0.29
CA VAL A 282 1.38 0.26 -0.50
C VAL A 282 0.99 -1.22 -0.51
N LYS A 283 0.04 -1.63 0.33
CA LYS A 283 -0.40 -3.02 0.47
C LYS A 283 -1.93 -3.13 0.29
N PRO A 284 -2.46 -2.88 -0.93
CA PRO A 284 -3.88 -3.07 -1.18
C PRO A 284 -4.25 -4.55 -1.11
N LEU A 285 -5.52 -4.82 -0.79
CA LEU A 285 -6.10 -6.14 -0.98
C LEU A 285 -6.62 -6.26 -2.40
N ILE A 286 -6.25 -7.33 -3.10
CA ILE A 286 -6.57 -7.53 -4.52
C ILE A 286 -7.24 -8.89 -4.70
N TYR A 287 -8.37 -8.89 -5.40
CA TYR A 287 -9.19 -10.06 -5.66
C TYR A 287 -9.54 -10.14 -7.13
N GLU A 288 -9.33 -11.29 -7.76
CA GLU A 288 -9.86 -11.60 -9.08
C GLU A 288 -11.23 -12.24 -8.88
N VAL A 289 -12.30 -11.53 -9.22
CA VAL A 289 -13.67 -11.91 -8.85
C VAL A 289 -14.61 -11.92 -10.05
N TYR A 290 -15.73 -12.59 -9.92
CA TYR A 290 -16.86 -12.46 -10.83
C TYR A 290 -18.18 -12.32 -10.05
N CYS A 291 -19.16 -11.66 -10.65
CA CYS A 291 -20.50 -11.56 -10.09
C CYS A 291 -21.33 -12.76 -10.56
N LYS A 292 -21.77 -13.61 -9.63
CA LYS A 292 -22.53 -14.83 -9.93
C LYS A 292 -24.04 -14.59 -9.88
N ASP A 293 -24.47 -13.83 -8.88
CA ASP A 293 -25.87 -13.63 -8.57
C ASP A 293 -26.40 -12.35 -9.19
N ALA A 294 -27.74 -12.24 -9.35
CA ALA A 294 -28.36 -10.98 -9.73
C ALA A 294 -28.12 -9.89 -8.68
N ILE A 295 -27.97 -8.65 -9.12
CA ILE A 295 -27.88 -7.49 -8.25
C ILE A 295 -29.31 -7.00 -7.97
N GLU A 296 -29.83 -7.34 -6.78
CA GLU A 296 -31.18 -6.94 -6.38
C GLU A 296 -31.15 -5.58 -5.68
N ILE A 297 -31.78 -4.57 -6.28
CA ILE A 297 -31.77 -3.19 -5.81
C ILE A 297 -33.07 -2.86 -5.09
N SER A 298 -32.96 -2.54 -3.82
CA SER A 298 -34.04 -1.92 -3.03
C SER A 298 -33.97 -0.41 -3.19
N LYS A 299 -34.95 0.19 -3.87
CA LYS A 299 -34.94 1.61 -4.21
C LYS A 299 -35.92 2.41 -3.35
N GLU A 300 -35.50 3.60 -2.93
CA GLU A 300 -36.32 4.63 -2.32
C GLU A 300 -36.22 5.90 -3.15
N TRP A 301 -37.34 6.28 -3.78
CA TRP A 301 -37.41 7.45 -4.61
C TRP A 301 -38.42 8.44 -4.03
N SER A 302 -37.95 9.63 -3.68
CA SER A 302 -38.76 10.78 -3.34
C SER A 302 -38.51 11.91 -4.34
N ASP A 303 -39.20 13.04 -4.17
CA ASP A 303 -38.98 14.19 -5.04
C ASP A 303 -37.58 14.83 -4.86
N GLU A 304 -36.94 14.60 -3.70
CA GLU A 304 -35.66 15.21 -3.34
C GLU A 304 -34.50 14.19 -3.25
N LEU A 305 -34.79 12.88 -3.17
CA LEU A 305 -33.76 11.86 -2.91
C LEU A 305 -34.00 10.60 -3.73
N MET A 306 -33.03 10.25 -4.54
CA MET A 306 -32.97 8.99 -5.30
C MET A 306 -31.88 8.12 -4.73
N VAL A 307 -32.24 7.18 -3.86
CA VAL A 307 -31.31 6.23 -3.23
C VAL A 307 -31.73 4.81 -3.54
N GLY A 308 -30.77 3.93 -3.64
CA GLY A 308 -30.98 2.48 -3.68
C GLY A 308 -29.92 1.77 -2.87
N THR A 309 -30.28 0.67 -2.25
CA THR A 309 -29.36 -0.21 -1.52
C THR A 309 -29.36 -1.59 -2.15
N PHE A 310 -28.19 -2.25 -2.14
CA PHE A 310 -28.05 -3.62 -2.66
C PHE A 310 -26.87 -4.32 -2.03
N LYS A 311 -26.86 -5.64 -2.13
CA LYS A 311 -25.72 -6.48 -1.78
C LYS A 311 -25.05 -6.99 -3.05
N LEU A 312 -23.80 -6.60 -3.27
CA LEU A 312 -22.99 -7.11 -4.37
C LEU A 312 -22.26 -8.36 -3.88
N LYS A 313 -22.64 -9.52 -4.43
CA LYS A 313 -22.03 -10.80 -4.13
C LYS A 313 -21.02 -11.15 -5.21
N LEU A 314 -19.77 -11.26 -4.82
CA LEU A 314 -18.64 -11.58 -5.69
C LEU A 314 -18.03 -12.91 -5.26
N VAL A 315 -17.56 -13.66 -6.24
CA VAL A 315 -16.88 -14.94 -6.02
C VAL A 315 -15.45 -14.82 -6.52
N GLU A 316 -14.49 -15.09 -5.63
CA GLU A 316 -13.08 -15.27 -5.97
C GLU A 316 -12.82 -16.76 -6.19
N PRO A 317 -12.57 -17.21 -7.43
CA PRO A 317 -12.45 -18.64 -7.74
C PRO A 317 -11.21 -19.27 -7.13
N GLU A 318 -10.10 -18.53 -7.04
CA GLU A 318 -8.80 -18.97 -6.56
C GLU A 318 -8.33 -18.10 -5.38
N PRO A 319 -8.79 -18.40 -4.15
CA PRO A 319 -8.66 -17.49 -3.02
C PRO A 319 -7.28 -17.48 -2.36
N VAL A 320 -6.41 -18.44 -2.69
CA VAL A 320 -5.03 -18.48 -2.17
C VAL A 320 -4.11 -17.88 -3.23
N LYS A 321 -3.41 -16.81 -2.88
CA LYS A 321 -2.65 -16.03 -3.84
C LYS A 321 -1.42 -15.37 -3.24
N ARG A 322 -0.47 -15.03 -4.13
CA ARG A 322 0.65 -14.14 -3.90
C ARG A 322 0.42 -12.85 -4.69
N VAL A 323 0.66 -11.70 -4.10
CA VAL A 323 0.48 -10.40 -4.75
C VAL A 323 1.82 -9.71 -4.86
N LEU A 324 2.12 -9.22 -6.06
CA LEU A 324 3.33 -8.47 -6.36
C LEU A 324 2.97 -7.02 -6.71
N LYS A 325 3.95 -6.12 -6.68
CA LYS A 325 3.86 -4.77 -7.23
C LYS A 325 4.98 -4.56 -8.24
N HIS A 326 4.66 -4.22 -9.47
CA HIS A 326 5.60 -3.81 -10.51
C HIS A 326 5.36 -2.36 -10.88
N ILE A 327 6.42 -1.55 -10.91
CA ILE A 327 6.32 -0.12 -11.20
C ILE A 327 7.00 0.14 -12.55
N ARG A 328 6.21 0.52 -13.55
CA ARG A 328 6.72 0.96 -14.83
C ARG A 328 6.81 2.48 -14.89
N VAL A 329 8.02 3.00 -15.13
CA VAL A 329 8.28 4.45 -15.30
C VAL A 329 8.91 4.81 -16.63
N GLY A 330 9.29 3.80 -17.43
CA GLY A 330 9.92 3.98 -18.73
C GLY A 330 10.33 2.64 -19.34
N GLU A 331 11.07 2.67 -20.44
CA GLU A 331 11.46 1.46 -21.17
C GLU A 331 12.33 0.50 -20.32
N ALA A 332 13.19 1.02 -19.46
CA ALA A 332 14.04 0.19 -18.59
C ALA A 332 13.25 -0.64 -17.55
N THR A 333 12.04 -0.20 -17.18
CA THR A 333 11.15 -0.87 -16.23
C THR A 333 9.90 -1.45 -16.89
N LYS A 334 9.92 -1.61 -18.23
CA LYS A 334 8.78 -2.08 -19.00
C LYS A 334 8.39 -3.52 -18.67
N THR A 335 9.40 -4.38 -18.51
CA THR A 335 9.21 -5.83 -18.38
C THR A 335 9.16 -6.27 -16.93
N CYS A 336 8.08 -6.89 -16.53
CA CYS A 336 7.99 -7.67 -15.31
C CYS A 336 8.44 -9.11 -15.59
N SER A 337 9.30 -9.66 -14.73
CA SER A 337 9.83 -11.01 -14.87
C SER A 337 9.56 -11.81 -13.60
N ILE A 338 9.04 -13.02 -13.77
CA ILE A 338 8.80 -13.98 -12.70
C ILE A 338 9.48 -15.29 -13.11
N THR A 339 10.38 -15.79 -12.27
CA THR A 339 10.99 -17.11 -12.43
C THR A 339 10.55 -18.00 -11.28
N LEU A 340 10.00 -19.15 -11.59
CA LEU A 340 9.48 -20.08 -10.59
C LEU A 340 9.76 -21.56 -10.94
N THR A 341 9.79 -22.37 -9.90
CA THR A 341 9.71 -23.83 -10.02
C THR A 341 8.46 -24.31 -9.31
N SER A 342 7.54 -24.92 -10.04
CA SER A 342 6.31 -25.48 -9.49
C SER A 342 5.94 -26.77 -10.21
N SER A 343 5.60 -27.79 -9.44
CA SER A 343 5.08 -29.09 -9.96
C SER A 343 3.58 -29.05 -10.25
N LYS A 344 2.88 -28.00 -9.81
CA LYS A 344 1.44 -27.79 -9.98
C LYS A 344 1.19 -26.50 -10.75
N TYR A 345 0.00 -26.39 -11.32
CA TYR A 345 -0.40 -25.20 -12.08
C TYR A 345 -0.68 -24.01 -11.18
N VAL A 346 -0.17 -22.86 -11.61
CA VAL A 346 -0.49 -21.52 -11.10
C VAL A 346 -0.96 -20.64 -12.25
N ASN A 347 -1.74 -19.62 -11.95
CA ASN A 347 -2.18 -18.62 -12.92
C ASN A 347 -1.57 -17.27 -12.55
N ILE A 348 -1.18 -16.46 -13.53
CA ILE A 348 -0.56 -15.15 -13.32
C ILE A 348 -1.46 -14.10 -13.98
N TYR A 349 -2.14 -13.30 -13.17
CA TYR A 349 -2.91 -12.14 -13.59
C TYR A 349 -2.01 -10.91 -13.54
N TRP A 350 -1.66 -10.33 -14.68
CA TRP A 350 -0.68 -9.25 -14.77
C TRP A 350 -1.16 -7.89 -14.26
N GLY A 351 -2.47 -7.67 -14.20
CA GLY A 351 -3.05 -6.42 -13.68
C GLY A 351 -3.39 -5.39 -14.75
N ASP A 352 -3.16 -5.70 -16.00
CA ASP A 352 -3.57 -4.94 -17.19
C ASP A 352 -4.67 -5.66 -17.99
N GLY A 353 -5.27 -6.70 -17.43
CA GLY A 353 -6.28 -7.54 -18.06
C GLY A 353 -5.71 -8.78 -18.77
N LYS A 354 -4.39 -8.93 -18.85
CA LYS A 354 -3.75 -10.12 -19.41
C LYS A 354 -3.50 -11.17 -18.34
N VAL A 355 -3.56 -12.44 -18.73
CA VAL A 355 -3.42 -13.59 -17.83
C VAL A 355 -2.64 -14.70 -18.54
N ASP A 356 -1.70 -15.31 -17.83
CA ASP A 356 -1.08 -16.58 -18.19
C ASP A 356 -1.65 -17.68 -17.33
N TYR A 357 -2.31 -18.65 -17.95
CA TYR A 357 -2.93 -19.79 -17.29
C TYR A 357 -2.03 -21.02 -17.30
N ASP A 358 -2.24 -21.90 -16.33
CA ASP A 358 -1.61 -23.23 -16.26
C ASP A 358 -0.08 -23.23 -16.32
N VAL A 359 0.53 -22.24 -15.66
CA VAL A 359 1.98 -22.09 -15.58
C VAL A 359 2.55 -23.13 -14.61
N SER A 360 3.48 -23.97 -15.07
CA SER A 360 4.24 -24.92 -14.25
C SER A 360 5.54 -25.29 -14.92
N GLY A 361 6.55 -25.72 -14.18
CA GLY A 361 7.85 -26.12 -14.72
C GLY A 361 8.97 -25.93 -13.74
N GLU A 362 10.18 -26.29 -14.17
CA GLU A 362 11.42 -26.12 -13.39
C GLU A 362 12.19 -24.89 -13.91
N ASN A 363 12.47 -23.96 -13.00
CA ASN A 363 13.20 -22.71 -13.28
C ASN A 363 12.62 -21.95 -14.50
N LEU A 364 11.28 -21.97 -14.63
CA LEU A 364 10.57 -21.35 -15.75
C LEU A 364 10.49 -19.84 -15.54
N THR A 365 10.96 -19.09 -16.53
CA THR A 365 10.88 -17.62 -16.53
C THR A 365 9.73 -17.18 -17.44
N ILE A 366 8.80 -16.41 -16.88
CA ILE A 366 7.68 -15.77 -17.56
C ILE A 366 7.91 -14.27 -17.51
N THR A 367 7.72 -13.60 -18.62
CA THR A 367 7.90 -12.15 -18.75
C THR A 367 6.64 -11.50 -19.32
N HIS A 368 6.34 -10.31 -18.82
CA HIS A 368 5.23 -9.51 -19.29
C HIS A 368 5.65 -8.06 -19.49
N ASP A 369 5.34 -7.50 -20.66
CA ASP A 369 5.61 -6.11 -21.00
C ASP A 369 4.36 -5.27 -20.82
N TYR A 370 4.47 -4.23 -19.99
CA TYR A 370 3.43 -3.22 -19.83
C TYR A 370 3.61 -2.09 -20.85
N ASP A 371 2.53 -1.61 -21.46
CA ASP A 371 2.57 -0.59 -22.50
C ASP A 371 2.56 0.85 -21.96
N VAL A 372 1.98 1.05 -20.76
CA VAL A 372 1.77 2.37 -20.14
C VAL A 372 2.51 2.47 -18.81
N ASN A 373 3.06 3.64 -18.49
CA ASN A 373 3.65 3.89 -17.18
C ASN A 373 2.59 3.83 -16.08
N GLY A 374 2.91 3.18 -14.97
CA GLY A 374 1.99 3.03 -13.84
C GLY A 374 2.43 1.95 -12.86
N ASP A 375 1.65 1.80 -11.80
CA ASP A 375 1.78 0.75 -10.80
C ASP A 375 0.88 -0.42 -11.19
N TYR A 376 1.47 -1.58 -11.36
CA TYR A 376 0.77 -2.82 -11.68
C TYR A 376 0.90 -3.80 -10.52
N PHE A 377 -0.14 -4.59 -10.30
CA PHE A 377 -0.14 -5.59 -9.25
C PHE A 377 -0.34 -6.98 -9.85
N PRO A 378 0.74 -7.66 -10.26
CA PRO A 378 0.64 -9.06 -10.65
C PRO A 378 0.14 -9.93 -9.49
N VAL A 379 -0.81 -10.82 -9.76
CA VAL A 379 -1.39 -11.75 -8.79
C VAL A 379 -1.15 -13.17 -9.28
N ILE A 380 -0.51 -13.98 -8.45
CA ILE A 380 -0.28 -15.39 -8.71
C ILE A 380 -1.26 -16.20 -7.87
N THR A 381 -2.06 -17.04 -8.50
CA THR A 381 -3.12 -17.85 -7.88
C THR A 381 -2.90 -19.33 -8.15
N GLY A 382 -3.82 -20.17 -7.68
CA GLY A 382 -3.75 -21.63 -7.86
C GLY A 382 -2.91 -22.31 -6.79
N CYS A 383 -2.06 -23.26 -7.18
CA CYS A 383 -1.27 -24.06 -6.24
C CYS A 383 0.02 -23.36 -5.81
N ILE A 384 -0.06 -22.13 -5.31
CA ILE A 384 1.12 -21.33 -4.95
C ILE A 384 1.96 -21.96 -3.82
N ASP A 385 1.36 -22.79 -2.97
CA ASP A 385 2.05 -23.52 -1.89
C ASP A 385 3.00 -24.60 -2.42
N GLU A 386 2.89 -24.98 -3.70
CA GLU A 386 3.75 -25.93 -4.40
C GLU A 386 4.91 -25.27 -5.16
N ILE A 387 5.05 -23.95 -5.05
CA ILE A 387 6.19 -23.23 -5.62
C ILE A 387 7.41 -23.45 -4.72
N SER A 388 8.38 -24.22 -5.21
CA SER A 388 9.60 -24.56 -4.46
C SER A 388 10.72 -23.51 -4.60
N SER A 389 10.75 -22.76 -5.69
CA SER A 389 11.63 -21.59 -5.87
C SER A 389 10.89 -20.45 -6.57
N PHE A 390 11.21 -19.22 -6.17
CA PHE A 390 10.56 -18.03 -6.70
C PHE A 390 11.51 -16.85 -6.70
N THR A 391 11.66 -16.19 -7.84
CA THR A 391 12.38 -14.92 -7.99
C THR A 391 11.64 -13.99 -8.92
N THR A 392 11.73 -12.70 -8.71
CA THR A 392 11.08 -11.68 -9.53
C THR A 392 11.80 -10.34 -9.44
N ASN A 393 11.64 -9.50 -10.46
CA ASN A 393 12.03 -8.09 -10.39
C ASN A 393 10.92 -7.18 -9.84
N ALA A 394 9.74 -7.74 -9.51
CA ALA A 394 8.65 -7.05 -8.83
C ALA A 394 8.82 -7.10 -7.29
N ILE A 395 8.13 -6.23 -6.56
CA ILE A 395 8.08 -6.21 -5.09
C ILE A 395 7.03 -7.22 -4.63
N VAL A 396 7.34 -8.07 -3.68
CA VAL A 396 6.34 -8.95 -3.06
C VAL A 396 5.54 -8.12 -2.05
N VAL A 397 4.25 -7.92 -2.29
CA VAL A 397 3.33 -7.20 -1.41
C VAL A 397 2.73 -8.15 -0.38
N TRP A 398 2.23 -9.29 -0.85
CA TRP A 398 1.72 -10.37 -0.01
C TRP A 398 2.28 -11.70 -0.49
N GLU A 399 3.04 -12.37 0.37
CA GLU A 399 3.59 -13.70 0.08
C GLU A 399 2.49 -14.74 -0.09
N ARG A 400 1.48 -14.67 0.78
CA ARG A 400 0.33 -15.55 0.80
C ARG A 400 -0.84 -14.88 1.53
N ILE A 401 -1.95 -14.73 0.86
CA ILE A 401 -3.19 -14.17 1.41
C ILE A 401 -4.42 -14.99 0.98
#